data_de05fd37a38bafe2196f5de002db60c0
#
_entry.id   de05fd37a38bafe2196f5de002db60c0
#
_cell.length_a   1.000
_cell.length_b   1.000
_cell.length_c   1.000
_cell.angle_alpha   90.00
_cell.angle_beta   90.00
_cell.angle_gamma   90.00
#
_symmetry.space_group_name_H-M   'P 1'
#
loop_
_entity.id
_entity.type
_entity.pdbx_description
1 polymer ?
#
loop_
_entity_poly.entity_id
_entity_poly.type
_entity_poly.pdbx_seq_one_letter_code
_entity_poly.pdbx_strand_id
1 'polypeptide(L)'
;AYCVLYITSYFLTDFAHPIKEYDQEYKEQIAAVDEYMKTVPQATIETAKFSEDNVEEGKVIFQTNCVTCHGEGGKGGIGPNLTDNFWINQPEKTLFKNVFYMVENGSKNNPTMQAWGKNGILTGNDIEKVSAYVYHINQEQPPITPAQGGAAPQGTEVQWEKSN
;
A
#
# COMPACT_ATOMS: atom_id res chain seq x y z
N ALA A 1 16.25 15.58 49.78
CA ALA A 1 14.86 15.24 50.08
C ALA A 1 14.01 15.07 48.74
N TYR A 2 14.08 16.05 47.83
CA TYR A 2 13.28 16.02 46.57
C TYR A 2 13.61 14.80 45.68
N CYS A 3 14.91 14.50 45.48
CA CYS A 3 15.32 13.38 44.63
C CYS A 3 14.87 12.01 45.20
N VAL A 4 14.87 11.86 46.52
CA VAL A 4 14.40 10.63 47.16
C VAL A 4 12.90 10.47 46.99
N LEU A 5 12.12 11.53 47.16
CA LEU A 5 10.68 11.51 46.93
C LEU A 5 10.32 11.22 45.47
N TYR A 6 11.07 11.79 44.52
CA TYR A 6 10.89 11.50 43.09
C TYR A 6 11.21 10.05 42.74
N ILE A 7 12.34 9.55 43.22
CA ILE A 7 12.76 8.15 42.99
C ILE A 7 11.74 7.17 43.62
N THR A 8 11.29 7.45 44.83
CA THR A 8 10.31 6.59 45.51
C THR A 8 8.95 6.63 44.82
N SER A 9 8.50 7.80 44.34
CA SER A 9 7.27 7.92 43.56
C SER A 9 7.37 7.18 42.22
N TYR A 10 8.52 7.25 41.56
CA TYR A 10 8.77 6.58 40.30
C TYR A 10 8.73 5.05 40.41
N PHE A 11 9.31 4.49 41.48
CA PHE A 11 9.41 3.04 41.63
C PHE A 11 8.27 2.40 42.45
N LEU A 12 7.62 3.13 43.35
CA LEU A 12 6.65 2.57 44.30
C LEU A 12 5.22 2.99 44.02
N THR A 13 4.98 4.01 43.21
CA THR A 13 3.65 4.47 42.87
C THR A 13 3.53 4.72 41.36
N ASP A 14 2.33 4.62 40.81
CA ASP A 14 2.08 4.98 39.42
C ASP A 14 2.03 6.50 39.19
N PHE A 15 2.31 7.27 40.23
CA PHE A 15 2.34 8.72 40.16
C PHE A 15 3.61 9.22 39.50
N ALA A 16 3.47 10.11 38.52
CA ALA A 16 4.55 10.69 37.72
C ALA A 16 5.42 9.67 36.94
N HIS A 17 4.78 8.68 36.32
CA HIS A 17 5.45 7.74 35.42
C HIS A 17 5.33 8.21 33.97
N PRO A 18 6.34 8.92 33.39
CA PRO A 18 6.25 9.55 32.07
C PRO A 18 5.91 8.56 30.95
N ILE A 19 6.36 7.31 31.07
CA ILE A 19 6.10 6.26 30.07
C ILE A 19 4.61 5.90 30.02
N LYS A 20 3.98 5.75 31.20
CA LYS A 20 2.54 5.40 31.27
C LYS A 20 1.64 6.51 30.77
N GLU A 21 1.97 7.75 31.09
CA GLU A 21 1.26 8.93 30.59
C GLU A 21 1.38 9.04 29.07
N TYR A 22 2.60 8.89 28.53
CA TYR A 22 2.85 8.83 27.10
C TYR A 22 2.08 7.68 26.42
N ASP A 23 2.13 6.46 26.99
CA ASP A 23 1.42 5.31 26.44
C ASP A 23 -0.11 5.52 26.41
N GLN A 24 -0.66 6.22 27.41
CA GLN A 24 -2.07 6.52 27.45
C GLN A 24 -2.44 7.56 26.39
N GLU A 25 -1.70 8.68 26.31
CA GLU A 25 -1.91 9.70 25.28
C GLU A 25 -1.77 9.10 23.87
N TYR A 26 -0.77 8.26 23.66
CA TYR A 26 -0.57 7.58 22.38
C TYR A 26 -1.77 6.69 22.01
N LYS A 27 -2.29 5.90 22.96
CA LYS A 27 -3.49 5.07 22.74
C LYS A 27 -4.73 5.89 22.44
N GLU A 28 -4.91 7.01 23.13
CA GLU A 28 -6.04 7.93 22.88
C GLU A 28 -5.92 8.57 21.49
N GLN A 29 -4.72 8.98 21.09
CA GLN A 29 -4.48 9.52 19.74
C GLN A 29 -4.74 8.48 18.65
N ILE A 30 -4.25 7.24 18.80
CA ILE A 30 -4.54 6.16 17.85
C ILE A 30 -6.02 5.88 17.76
N ALA A 31 -6.72 5.79 18.91
CA ALA A 31 -8.16 5.57 18.91
C ALA A 31 -8.94 6.70 18.21
N ALA A 32 -8.51 7.95 18.40
CA ALA A 32 -9.11 9.10 17.72
C ALA A 32 -8.87 9.07 16.20
N VAL A 33 -7.66 8.68 15.78
CA VAL A 33 -7.33 8.48 14.36
C VAL A 33 -8.17 7.35 13.77
N ASP A 34 -8.27 6.22 14.45
CA ASP A 34 -9.10 5.09 14.00
C ASP A 34 -10.59 5.47 13.87
N GLU A 35 -11.10 6.26 14.80
CA GLU A 35 -12.48 6.78 14.73
C GLU A 35 -12.65 7.72 13.52
N TYR A 36 -11.72 8.65 13.34
CA TYR A 36 -11.71 9.54 12.18
C TYR A 36 -11.63 8.76 10.86
N MET A 37 -10.73 7.77 10.76
CA MET A 37 -10.57 6.97 9.56
C MET A 37 -11.84 6.19 9.17
N LYS A 38 -12.68 5.80 10.13
CA LYS A 38 -13.99 5.19 9.85
C LYS A 38 -14.98 6.16 9.20
N THR A 39 -14.80 7.46 9.39
CA THR A 39 -15.67 8.50 8.80
C THR A 39 -15.23 8.93 7.41
N VAL A 40 -13.96 8.62 7.02
CA VAL A 40 -13.41 8.96 5.70
C VAL A 40 -13.98 8.00 4.66
N PRO A 41 -14.66 8.51 3.60
CA PRO A 41 -15.13 7.67 2.52
C PRO A 41 -13.97 6.89 1.91
N GLN A 42 -14.12 5.57 1.79
CA GLN A 42 -13.12 4.71 1.18
C GLN A 42 -13.39 4.54 -0.30
N ALA A 43 -12.33 4.60 -1.09
CA ALA A 43 -12.42 4.28 -2.51
C ALA A 43 -12.80 2.80 -2.69
N THR A 44 -13.67 2.55 -3.65
CA THR A 44 -14.05 1.21 -4.11
C THR A 44 -13.66 1.07 -5.59
N ILE A 45 -13.69 -0.14 -6.13
CA ILE A 45 -13.37 -0.36 -7.54
C ILE A 45 -14.26 0.45 -8.50
N GLU A 46 -15.49 0.79 -8.08
CA GLU A 46 -16.41 1.63 -8.85
C GLU A 46 -16.07 3.11 -8.78
N THR A 47 -15.65 3.59 -7.59
CA THR A 47 -15.41 5.02 -7.33
C THR A 47 -13.99 5.45 -7.56
N ALA A 48 -13.02 4.52 -7.45
CA ALA A 48 -11.60 4.78 -7.59
C ALA A 48 -11.26 5.31 -9.00
N LYS A 49 -10.42 6.35 -9.03
CA LYS A 49 -9.97 7.02 -10.26
C LYS A 49 -8.48 7.32 -10.20
N PHE A 50 -7.86 7.29 -11.37
CA PHE A 50 -6.49 7.77 -11.49
C PHE A 50 -6.42 9.27 -11.19
N SER A 51 -5.44 9.65 -10.37
CA SER A 51 -5.05 11.04 -10.13
C SER A 51 -3.54 11.11 -9.98
N GLU A 52 -2.93 12.09 -10.63
CA GLU A 52 -1.49 12.40 -10.47
C GLU A 52 -1.12 12.70 -9.02
N ASP A 53 -2.02 13.35 -8.27
CA ASP A 53 -1.78 13.70 -6.86
C ASP A 53 -1.58 12.45 -5.99
N ASN A 54 -2.12 11.30 -6.41
CA ASN A 54 -2.01 10.03 -5.69
C ASN A 54 -0.71 9.27 -5.98
N VAL A 55 0.07 9.66 -7.01
CA VAL A 55 1.23 8.89 -7.48
C VAL A 55 2.35 8.85 -6.44
N GLU A 56 2.71 10.00 -5.86
CA GLU A 56 3.81 10.06 -4.88
C GLU A 56 3.47 9.32 -3.58
N GLU A 57 2.25 9.47 -3.07
CA GLU A 57 1.82 8.71 -1.90
C GLU A 57 1.71 7.20 -2.21
N GLY A 58 1.22 6.86 -3.40
CA GLY A 58 1.18 5.49 -3.89
C GLY A 58 2.57 4.85 -4.02
N LYS A 59 3.58 5.63 -4.40
CA LYS A 59 4.98 5.20 -4.43
C LYS A 59 5.48 4.81 -3.03
N VAL A 60 5.16 5.58 -2.00
CA VAL A 60 5.53 5.26 -0.61
C VAL A 60 4.87 3.95 -0.17
N ILE A 61 3.58 3.76 -0.47
CA ILE A 61 2.86 2.52 -0.17
C ILE A 61 3.49 1.33 -0.91
N PHE A 62 3.84 1.51 -2.18
CA PHE A 62 4.49 0.49 -3.00
C PHE A 62 5.85 0.08 -2.43
N GLN A 63 6.68 1.04 -2.05
CA GLN A 63 8.00 0.80 -1.46
C GLN A 63 7.91 0.03 -0.14
N THR A 64 6.86 0.27 0.64
CA THR A 64 6.67 -0.39 1.94
C THR A 64 6.15 -1.81 1.79
N ASN A 65 5.24 -2.06 0.85
CA ASN A 65 4.46 -3.30 0.82
C ASN A 65 4.72 -4.19 -0.40
N CYS A 66 5.14 -3.61 -1.54
CA CYS A 66 5.12 -4.32 -2.82
C CYS A 66 6.52 -4.61 -3.38
N VAL A 67 7.51 -3.78 -3.03
CA VAL A 67 8.87 -3.82 -3.60
C VAL A 67 9.58 -5.16 -3.38
N THR A 68 9.32 -5.84 -2.26
CA THR A 68 9.94 -7.13 -1.94
C THR A 68 9.66 -8.18 -3.02
N CYS A 69 8.47 -8.17 -3.61
CA CYS A 69 8.06 -9.10 -4.67
C CYS A 69 8.23 -8.49 -6.06
N HIS A 70 7.77 -7.24 -6.25
CA HIS A 70 7.72 -6.60 -7.57
C HIS A 70 8.97 -5.82 -7.95
N GLY A 71 9.98 -5.77 -7.07
CA GLY A 71 11.21 -5.05 -7.30
C GLY A 71 11.04 -3.52 -7.25
N GLU A 72 12.16 -2.82 -7.12
CA GLU A 72 12.17 -1.36 -7.15
C GLU A 72 11.69 -0.85 -8.49
N GLY A 73 10.80 0.16 -8.46
CA GLY A 73 10.18 0.69 -9.68
C GLY A 73 9.26 -0.29 -10.40
N GLY A 74 8.86 -1.41 -9.76
CA GLY A 74 7.97 -2.38 -10.37
C GLY A 74 8.62 -3.32 -11.41
N LYS A 75 9.94 -3.36 -11.48
CA LYS A 75 10.71 -4.13 -12.49
C LYS A 75 10.55 -5.65 -12.44
N GLY A 76 9.86 -6.16 -11.40
CA GLY A 76 9.70 -7.58 -11.15
C GLY A 76 10.85 -8.17 -10.32
N GLY A 77 10.63 -9.41 -9.92
CA GLY A 77 11.54 -10.21 -9.10
C GLY A 77 10.88 -11.55 -8.78
N ILE A 78 10.45 -11.74 -7.55
CA ILE A 78 9.60 -12.88 -7.16
C ILE A 78 8.22 -12.76 -7.83
N GLY A 79 7.67 -11.54 -7.85
CA GLY A 79 6.46 -11.17 -8.57
C GLY A 79 6.77 -10.69 -10.00
N PRO A 80 5.75 -10.57 -10.85
CA PRO A 80 5.90 -10.12 -12.23
C PRO A 80 6.38 -8.67 -12.32
N ASN A 81 6.97 -8.34 -13.47
CA ASN A 81 7.25 -6.98 -13.90
C ASN A 81 5.91 -6.23 -14.08
N LEU A 82 5.79 -5.06 -13.47
CA LEU A 82 4.59 -4.21 -13.54
C LEU A 82 4.75 -3.05 -14.53
N THR A 83 5.92 -2.93 -15.16
CA THR A 83 6.23 -1.85 -16.10
C THR A 83 6.01 -2.25 -17.56
N ASP A 84 5.74 -3.52 -17.83
CA ASP A 84 5.46 -4.03 -19.18
C ASP A 84 3.96 -4.32 -19.39
N ASN A 85 3.58 -4.70 -20.60
CA ASN A 85 2.20 -4.99 -20.98
C ASN A 85 1.83 -6.48 -20.84
N PHE A 86 2.64 -7.29 -20.15
CA PHE A 86 2.37 -8.72 -19.98
C PHE A 86 1.79 -9.00 -18.59
N TRP A 87 0.55 -9.47 -18.56
CA TRP A 87 -0.20 -9.64 -17.31
C TRP A 87 -0.73 -11.07 -17.14
N ILE A 88 -0.55 -11.63 -15.94
CA ILE A 88 -1.01 -12.97 -15.59
C ILE A 88 -2.51 -12.97 -15.26
N ASN A 89 -2.97 -11.94 -14.58
CA ASN A 89 -4.37 -11.81 -14.14
C ASN A 89 -4.98 -10.52 -14.74
N GLN A 90 -6.13 -10.67 -15.38
CA GLN A 90 -6.83 -9.60 -16.10
C GLN A 90 -8.33 -9.61 -15.75
N PRO A 91 -8.71 -9.44 -14.47
CA PRO A 91 -10.13 -9.41 -14.08
C PRO A 91 -10.84 -8.13 -14.57
N GLU A 92 -10.10 -7.06 -14.85
CA GLU A 92 -10.64 -5.77 -15.25
C GLU A 92 -10.13 -5.32 -16.61
N LYS A 93 -10.85 -4.40 -17.25
CA LYS A 93 -10.55 -3.94 -18.62
C LYS A 93 -9.54 -2.81 -18.69
N THR A 94 -9.48 -1.97 -17.65
CA THR A 94 -8.50 -0.88 -17.56
C THR A 94 -7.39 -1.26 -16.58
N LEU A 95 -6.18 -0.83 -16.86
CA LEU A 95 -5.02 -1.14 -16.00
C LEU A 95 -5.25 -0.68 -14.56
N PHE A 96 -5.71 0.54 -14.37
CA PHE A 96 -5.92 1.11 -13.04
C PHE A 96 -6.88 0.27 -12.19
N LYS A 97 -8.03 -0.11 -12.75
CA LYS A 97 -9.00 -0.97 -12.05
C LYS A 97 -8.48 -2.39 -11.87
N ASN A 98 -7.71 -2.91 -12.83
CA ASN A 98 -7.09 -4.22 -12.69
C ASN A 98 -6.11 -4.27 -11.52
N VAL A 99 -5.28 -3.24 -11.36
CA VAL A 99 -4.37 -3.13 -10.21
C VAL A 99 -5.16 -3.00 -8.91
N PHE A 100 -6.16 -2.12 -8.87
CA PHE A 100 -7.05 -1.96 -7.70
C PHE A 100 -7.66 -3.29 -7.29
N TYR A 101 -8.26 -4.03 -8.23
CA TYR A 101 -8.84 -5.34 -7.98
C TYR A 101 -7.83 -6.34 -7.42
N MET A 102 -6.64 -6.40 -8.01
CA MET A 102 -5.60 -7.34 -7.61
C MET A 102 -5.06 -7.04 -6.22
N VAL A 103 -4.87 -5.78 -5.87
CA VAL A 103 -4.41 -5.38 -4.53
C VAL A 103 -5.50 -5.63 -3.49
N GLU A 104 -6.75 -5.33 -3.80
CA GLU A 104 -7.87 -5.56 -2.91
C GLU A 104 -8.10 -7.05 -2.63
N ASN A 105 -8.11 -7.87 -3.69
CA ASN A 105 -8.58 -9.26 -3.65
C ASN A 105 -7.48 -10.32 -3.64
N GLY A 106 -6.24 -9.93 -3.95
CA GLY A 106 -5.14 -10.87 -4.14
C GLY A 106 -5.26 -11.69 -5.43
N SER A 107 -4.30 -12.58 -5.65
CA SER A 107 -4.31 -13.48 -6.80
C SER A 107 -4.90 -14.84 -6.44
N LYS A 108 -5.89 -15.28 -7.19
CA LYS A 108 -6.46 -16.65 -7.04
C LYS A 108 -5.47 -17.74 -7.43
N ASN A 109 -4.54 -17.42 -8.35
CA ASN A 109 -3.60 -18.39 -8.91
C ASN A 109 -2.28 -18.46 -8.12
N ASN A 110 -1.99 -17.43 -7.32
CA ASN A 110 -0.78 -17.37 -6.50
C ASN A 110 -1.07 -16.68 -5.16
N PRO A 111 -1.23 -17.44 -4.07
CA PRO A 111 -1.57 -16.91 -2.75
C PRO A 111 -0.47 -16.02 -2.15
N THR A 112 0.74 -16.02 -2.71
CA THR A 112 1.82 -15.10 -2.29
C THR A 112 1.44 -13.64 -2.55
N MET A 113 0.67 -13.37 -3.61
CA MET A 113 0.00 -12.07 -3.80
C MET A 113 -1.28 -12.06 -2.98
N GLN A 114 -1.15 -11.66 -1.72
CA GLN A 114 -2.24 -11.64 -0.76
C GLN A 114 -3.28 -10.56 -1.05
N ALA A 115 -4.46 -10.71 -0.48
CA ALA A 115 -5.56 -9.76 -0.57
C ALA A 115 -5.37 -8.60 0.44
N TRP A 116 -4.58 -7.60 0.10
CA TRP A 116 -4.20 -6.50 0.99
C TRP A 116 -5.41 -5.73 1.54
N GLY A 117 -6.40 -5.47 0.68
CA GLY A 117 -7.64 -4.81 1.09
C GLY A 117 -8.52 -5.70 1.95
N LYS A 118 -8.86 -6.91 1.49
CA LYS A 118 -9.71 -7.84 2.24
C LYS A 118 -9.12 -8.27 3.57
N ASN A 119 -7.80 -8.31 3.67
CA ASN A 119 -7.11 -8.59 4.93
C ASN A 119 -7.02 -7.38 5.86
N GLY A 120 -7.54 -6.22 5.44
CA GLY A 120 -7.55 -4.99 6.25
C GLY A 120 -6.17 -4.35 6.45
N ILE A 121 -5.19 -4.68 5.59
CA ILE A 121 -3.82 -4.14 5.67
C ILE A 121 -3.75 -2.77 4.98
N LEU A 122 -4.44 -2.62 3.84
CA LEU A 122 -4.56 -1.38 3.10
C LEU A 122 -6.03 -0.95 3.03
N THR A 123 -6.26 0.34 3.22
CA THR A 123 -7.59 0.94 3.02
C THR A 123 -7.91 1.09 1.53
N GLY A 124 -9.17 1.31 1.19
CA GLY A 124 -9.56 1.59 -0.20
C GLY A 124 -8.82 2.79 -0.80
N ASN A 125 -8.59 3.82 -0.01
CA ASN A 125 -7.84 5.00 -0.44
C ASN A 125 -6.34 4.70 -0.64
N ASP A 126 -5.75 3.81 0.18
CA ASP A 126 -4.36 3.35 -0.02
C ASP A 126 -4.24 2.53 -1.30
N ILE A 127 -5.23 1.70 -1.58
CA ILE A 127 -5.29 0.89 -2.81
C ILE A 127 -5.44 1.79 -4.04
N GLU A 128 -6.25 2.84 -3.96
CA GLU A 128 -6.37 3.85 -5.03
C GLU A 128 -5.03 4.51 -5.33
N LYS A 129 -4.31 4.94 -4.28
CA LYS A 129 -2.98 5.58 -4.40
C LYS A 129 -1.94 4.62 -5.01
N VAL A 130 -1.81 3.40 -4.49
CA VAL A 130 -0.84 2.45 -5.04
C VAL A 130 -1.20 2.04 -6.48
N SER A 131 -2.48 2.00 -6.82
CA SER A 131 -2.95 1.75 -8.19
C SER A 131 -2.56 2.90 -9.13
N ALA A 132 -2.61 4.15 -8.66
CA ALA A 132 -2.15 5.31 -9.42
C ALA A 132 -0.64 5.24 -9.68
N TYR A 133 0.16 4.86 -8.69
CA TYR A 133 1.60 4.68 -8.89
C TYR A 133 1.91 3.56 -9.90
N VAL A 134 1.25 2.39 -9.79
CA VAL A 134 1.47 1.29 -10.76
C VAL A 134 1.02 1.70 -12.17
N TYR A 135 -0.08 2.42 -12.29
CA TYR A 135 -0.52 2.97 -13.58
C TYR A 135 0.54 3.91 -14.16
N HIS A 136 1.08 4.83 -13.36
CA HIS A 136 2.11 5.76 -13.77
C HIS A 136 3.37 5.05 -14.29
N ILE A 137 3.92 4.08 -13.54
CA ILE A 137 5.13 3.38 -13.97
C ILE A 137 4.92 2.46 -15.17
N ASN A 138 3.69 2.07 -15.46
CA ASN A 138 3.35 1.22 -16.61
C ASN A 138 3.03 2.02 -17.87
N GLN A 139 2.22 3.08 -17.75
CA GLN A 139 1.67 3.79 -18.90
C GLN A 139 2.42 5.08 -19.27
N GLU A 140 3.11 5.68 -18.29
CA GLU A 140 3.73 6.99 -18.45
C GLU A 140 5.27 6.91 -18.40
N GLN A 141 5.82 5.73 -18.09
CA GLN A 141 7.25 5.48 -18.08
C GLN A 141 7.61 4.37 -19.08
N PRO A 142 8.83 4.40 -19.63
CA PRO A 142 9.29 3.30 -20.48
C PRO A 142 9.42 2.01 -19.64
N PRO A 143 9.07 0.83 -20.21
CA PRO A 143 9.16 -0.43 -19.50
C PRO A 143 10.62 -0.78 -19.16
N ILE A 144 10.82 -1.31 -17.94
CA ILE A 144 12.13 -1.79 -17.51
C ILE A 144 12.34 -3.20 -18.09
N THR A 145 13.16 -3.27 -19.13
CA THR A 145 13.43 -4.50 -19.87
C THR A 145 14.39 -5.45 -19.12
N PRO A 146 14.47 -6.73 -19.49
CA PRO A 146 15.46 -7.65 -18.93
C PRO A 146 16.90 -7.17 -19.08
N ALA A 147 17.22 -6.45 -20.16
CA ALA A 147 18.54 -5.84 -20.35
C ALA A 147 18.86 -4.74 -19.33
N GLN A 148 17.85 -4.14 -18.73
CA GLN A 148 17.94 -3.13 -17.67
C GLN A 148 17.74 -3.73 -16.27
N GLY A 149 17.70 -5.05 -16.14
CA GLY A 149 17.50 -5.76 -14.88
C GLY A 149 16.05 -5.98 -14.49
N GLY A 150 15.11 -5.79 -15.42
CA GLY A 150 13.71 -6.17 -15.25
C GLY A 150 13.51 -7.69 -15.36
N ALA A 151 12.46 -8.21 -14.74
CA ALA A 151 12.04 -9.58 -14.93
C ALA A 151 11.56 -9.79 -16.39
N ALA A 152 11.72 -11.01 -16.89
CA ALA A 152 11.17 -11.37 -18.19
C ALA A 152 9.64 -11.27 -18.19
N PRO A 153 9.02 -10.92 -19.33
CA PRO A 153 7.56 -10.83 -19.45
C PRO A 153 6.85 -12.10 -18.99
N GLN A 154 5.79 -11.96 -18.22
CA GLN A 154 5.02 -13.07 -17.67
C GLN A 154 3.52 -12.88 -17.93
N GLY A 155 2.87 -13.89 -18.42
CA GLY A 155 1.44 -13.87 -18.76
C GLY A 155 1.20 -13.60 -20.25
N THR A 156 0.11 -12.91 -20.56
CA THR A 156 -0.29 -12.55 -21.92
C THR A 156 -0.17 -11.07 -22.14
N GLU A 157 0.15 -10.67 -23.37
CA GLU A 157 0.18 -9.26 -23.76
C GLU A 157 -1.23 -8.67 -23.73
N VAL A 158 -1.37 -7.51 -23.10
CA VAL A 158 -2.66 -6.82 -22.91
C VAL A 158 -2.60 -5.43 -23.49
N GLN A 159 -3.66 -5.07 -24.21
CA GLN A 159 -3.94 -3.68 -24.58
C GLN A 159 -5.06 -3.16 -23.68
N TRP A 160 -4.71 -2.32 -22.73
CA TRP A 160 -5.67 -1.79 -21.77
C TRP A 160 -6.59 -0.75 -22.43
N GLU A 161 -7.87 -0.80 -22.07
CA GLU A 161 -8.80 0.29 -22.37
C GLU A 161 -8.34 1.56 -21.63
N LYS A 162 -8.54 2.73 -22.22
CA LYS A 162 -8.20 3.99 -21.56
C LYS A 162 -9.05 4.18 -20.31
N SER A 163 -8.39 4.52 -19.21
CA SER A 163 -9.09 4.99 -18.02
C SER A 163 -9.76 6.33 -18.30
N ASN A 164 -11.08 6.41 -18.10
CA ASN A 164 -11.82 7.66 -18.18
C ASN A 164 -11.65 8.46 -16.89
#